data_82c49d796b97e9b368392fdb67f98bd6
#
_entry.id   82c49d796b97e9b368392fdb67f98bd6
#
_cell.length_a   1.000
_cell.length_b   1.000
_cell.length_c   1.000
_cell.angle_alpha   90.00
_cell.angle_beta   90.00
_cell.angle_gamma   90.00
#
_symmetry.space_group_name_H-M   'P 1'
#
loop_
_entity.id
_entity.type
_entity.pdbx_description
1 polymer ?
#
loop_
_entity_poly.entity_id
_entity_poly.type
_entity_poly.pdbx_seq_one_letter_code
_entity_poly.pdbx_strand_id
1 'polypeptide(L)'
;MHKVEQVEMQWDILMGLINTHITGERKDKLIKMYELLADRVCTAPASSHSDRHNCWPGGYIDHVIRVTNCALKLYEVWTSLGANTLMYTKEELVFAAINHDLGKIGSKTEEYYIPNDSDWHVKRGQIYKINGKLNFMKVPERSIFTLQEHQIEISENEYLAIKLHDGLYGKGNESYFMPGQSDFALKTDLPILLHHADHLATLIEGNVHHTTETVEVETTKKIKSKLTNVNDPVADSNLKSAFDQIFG
;
A
#
# COMPACT_ATOMS: atom_id res chain seq x y z
N MET A 1 3.95 22.82 2.94
CA MET A 1 4.14 22.07 1.69
C MET A 1 2.77 21.80 1.09
N HIS A 2 2.56 22.06 -0.20
CA HIS A 2 1.26 21.81 -0.83
C HIS A 2 1.02 20.29 -0.88
N LYS A 3 -0.21 19.82 -0.65
CA LYS A 3 -0.53 18.36 -0.61
C LYS A 3 -0.13 17.61 -1.89
N VAL A 4 -0.15 18.31 -3.01
CA VAL A 4 0.27 17.79 -4.32
C VAL A 4 1.77 17.51 -4.32
N GLU A 5 2.60 18.49 -3.94
CA GLU A 5 4.06 18.35 -3.82
C GLU A 5 4.46 17.23 -2.85
N GLN A 6 3.64 16.98 -1.85
CA GLN A 6 3.85 15.86 -0.93
C GLN A 6 3.65 14.51 -1.62
N VAL A 7 2.60 14.35 -2.42
CA VAL A 7 2.32 13.09 -3.15
C VAL A 7 3.39 12.82 -4.21
N GLU A 8 3.88 13.86 -4.90
CA GLU A 8 5.01 13.74 -5.84
C GLU A 8 6.26 13.23 -5.15
N MET A 9 6.63 13.88 -4.05
CA MET A 9 7.79 13.43 -3.27
C MET A 9 7.62 11.98 -2.78
N GLN A 10 6.42 11.59 -2.37
CA GLN A 10 6.12 10.22 -1.96
C GLN A 10 6.23 9.24 -3.13
N TRP A 11 5.80 9.63 -4.33
CA TRP A 11 6.00 8.83 -5.53
C TRP A 11 7.47 8.59 -5.82
N ASP A 12 8.29 9.64 -5.78
CA ASP A 12 9.74 9.53 -5.99
C ASP A 12 10.40 8.63 -4.93
N ILE A 13 9.95 8.73 -3.67
CA ILE A 13 10.44 7.86 -2.60
C ILE A 13 10.05 6.40 -2.87
N LEU A 14 8.80 6.12 -3.25
CA LEU A 14 8.33 4.77 -3.57
C LEU A 14 9.14 4.18 -4.74
N MET A 15 9.31 4.93 -5.82
CA MET A 15 10.13 4.51 -6.95
C MET A 15 11.60 4.31 -6.55
N GLY A 16 12.12 5.15 -5.69
CA GLY A 16 13.46 5.03 -5.10
C GLY A 16 13.63 3.75 -4.29
N LEU A 17 12.64 3.38 -3.47
CA LEU A 17 12.63 2.11 -2.71
C LEU A 17 12.64 0.90 -3.65
N ILE A 18 11.80 0.90 -4.70
CA ILE A 18 11.77 -0.17 -5.70
C ILE A 18 13.13 -0.28 -6.40
N ASN A 19 13.67 0.83 -6.88
CA ASN A 19 14.95 0.85 -7.61
C ASN A 19 16.14 0.39 -6.76
N THR A 20 16.12 0.68 -5.47
CA THR A 20 17.21 0.36 -4.54
C THR A 20 17.18 -1.09 -4.07
N HIS A 21 16.00 -1.65 -3.85
CA HIS A 21 15.87 -2.92 -3.15
C HIS A 21 15.42 -4.08 -4.03
N ILE A 22 14.73 -3.81 -5.14
CA ILE A 22 14.24 -4.87 -6.04
C ILE A 22 15.18 -5.03 -7.21
N THR A 23 15.41 -6.27 -7.64
CA THR A 23 16.41 -6.58 -8.67
C THR A 23 15.81 -7.34 -9.86
N GLY A 24 16.57 -7.39 -10.99
CA GLY A 24 16.25 -8.19 -12.17
C GLY A 24 14.99 -7.75 -12.91
N GLU A 25 14.46 -8.64 -13.75
CA GLU A 25 13.26 -8.42 -14.57
C GLU A 25 12.01 -8.09 -13.73
N ARG A 26 11.95 -8.63 -12.51
CA ARG A 26 10.88 -8.37 -11.56
C ARG A 26 10.76 -6.89 -11.20
N LYS A 27 11.90 -6.19 -11.07
CA LYS A 27 11.92 -4.74 -10.84
C LYS A 27 11.25 -3.97 -11.96
N ASP A 28 11.60 -4.28 -13.20
CA ASP A 28 11.07 -3.56 -14.37
C ASP A 28 9.55 -3.78 -14.50
N LYS A 29 9.08 -5.01 -14.26
CA LYS A 29 7.64 -5.32 -14.22
C LYS A 29 6.93 -4.57 -13.10
N LEU A 30 7.53 -4.48 -11.92
CA LEU A 30 6.96 -3.78 -10.77
C LEU A 30 6.85 -2.28 -11.03
N ILE A 31 7.90 -1.64 -11.55
CA ILE A 31 7.89 -0.23 -11.95
C ILE A 31 6.79 0.02 -12.97
N LYS A 32 6.74 -0.77 -14.04
CA LYS A 32 5.72 -0.64 -15.08
C LYS A 32 4.29 -0.80 -14.54
N MET A 33 4.07 -1.70 -13.59
CA MET A 33 2.78 -1.85 -12.92
C MET A 33 2.41 -0.58 -12.13
N TYR A 34 3.34 -0.05 -11.34
CA TYR A 34 3.10 1.16 -10.55
C TYR A 34 2.87 2.38 -11.45
N GLU A 35 3.63 2.55 -12.52
CA GLU A 35 3.42 3.61 -13.53
C GLU A 35 2.03 3.52 -14.18
N LEU A 36 1.60 2.30 -14.57
CA LEU A 36 0.27 2.08 -15.13
C LEU A 36 -0.87 2.39 -14.16
N LEU A 37 -0.63 2.25 -12.87
CA LEU A 37 -1.60 2.45 -11.80
C LEU A 37 -1.36 3.74 -11.01
N ALA A 38 -0.48 4.64 -11.50
CA ALA A 38 0.01 5.81 -10.78
C ALA A 38 -1.12 6.73 -10.29
N ASP A 39 -2.16 6.94 -11.09
CA ASP A 39 -3.32 7.75 -10.74
C ASP A 39 -3.99 7.25 -9.45
N ARG A 40 -4.13 5.93 -9.29
CA ARG A 40 -4.75 5.31 -8.11
C ARG A 40 -3.81 5.22 -6.94
N VAL A 41 -2.55 4.89 -7.19
CA VAL A 41 -1.51 4.88 -6.15
C VAL A 41 -1.42 6.24 -5.49
N CYS A 42 -1.45 7.32 -6.28
CA CYS A 42 -1.36 8.69 -5.79
C CYS A 42 -2.66 9.25 -5.19
N THR A 43 -3.81 8.65 -5.47
CA THR A 43 -5.11 9.17 -5.01
C THR A 43 -5.85 8.28 -4.01
N ALA A 44 -5.48 7.01 -3.89
CA ALA A 44 -6.14 6.10 -2.95
C ALA A 44 -5.90 6.52 -1.49
N PRO A 45 -6.94 6.46 -0.63
CA PRO A 45 -6.76 6.54 0.82
C PRO A 45 -6.26 5.20 1.37
N ALA A 46 -5.59 5.21 2.53
CA ALA A 46 -5.21 3.99 3.24
C ALA A 46 -6.37 3.36 4.00
N SER A 47 -7.38 4.14 4.38
CA SER A 47 -8.56 3.69 5.11
C SER A 47 -9.83 4.39 4.65
N SER A 48 -10.98 3.86 5.05
CA SER A 48 -12.30 4.42 4.69
C SER A 48 -12.87 5.40 5.73
N HIS A 49 -12.30 5.45 6.92
CA HIS A 49 -12.87 6.16 8.06
C HIS A 49 -11.89 7.21 8.60
N SER A 50 -12.39 8.41 8.90
CA SER A 50 -11.58 9.58 9.31
C SER A 50 -10.88 9.42 10.67
N ASP A 51 -11.37 8.51 11.52
CA ASP A 51 -10.72 8.17 12.79
C ASP A 51 -9.63 7.09 12.67
N ARG A 52 -9.41 6.61 11.43
CA ARG A 52 -8.35 5.65 11.10
C ARG A 52 -7.22 6.34 10.36
N HIS A 53 -6.10 5.62 10.25
CA HIS A 53 -4.90 6.11 9.59
C HIS A 53 -5.14 6.52 8.12
N ASN A 54 -4.58 7.65 7.73
CA ASN A 54 -4.44 8.12 6.35
C ASN A 54 -5.72 8.03 5.49
N CYS A 55 -6.88 8.43 6.05
CA CYS A 55 -8.17 8.49 5.33
C CYS A 55 -8.27 9.75 4.46
N TRP A 56 -7.32 9.91 3.52
CA TRP A 56 -7.23 11.07 2.63
C TRP A 56 -6.58 10.68 1.29
N PRO A 57 -6.78 11.46 0.20
CA PRO A 57 -6.17 11.17 -1.11
C PRO A 57 -4.65 11.18 -1.04
N GLY A 58 -4.01 10.08 -1.46
CA GLY A 58 -2.57 9.86 -1.30
C GLY A 58 -2.19 9.22 0.05
N GLY A 59 -3.17 8.93 0.90
CA GLY A 59 -2.92 8.25 2.17
C GLY A 59 -2.35 6.84 2.02
N TYR A 60 -2.71 6.15 0.94
CA TYR A 60 -2.17 4.83 0.62
C TYR A 60 -0.65 4.88 0.42
N ILE A 61 -0.15 5.76 -0.43
CA ILE A 61 1.29 5.84 -0.73
C ILE A 61 2.09 6.28 0.49
N ASP A 62 1.57 7.22 1.30
CA ASP A 62 2.19 7.62 2.57
C ASP A 62 2.33 6.43 3.52
N HIS A 63 1.26 5.65 3.69
CA HIS A 63 1.23 4.46 4.53
C HIS A 63 2.25 3.41 4.07
N VAL A 64 2.26 3.06 2.79
CA VAL A 64 3.18 2.06 2.22
C VAL A 64 4.64 2.43 2.44
N ILE A 65 5.00 3.70 2.24
CA ILE A 65 6.36 4.21 2.50
C ILE A 65 6.69 4.09 3.99
N ARG A 66 5.76 4.46 4.86
CA ARG A 66 5.96 4.40 6.32
C ARG A 66 6.13 2.95 6.79
N VAL A 67 5.28 2.04 6.32
CA VAL A 67 5.39 0.60 6.63
C VAL A 67 6.74 0.06 6.17
N THR A 68 7.18 0.40 4.96
CA THR A 68 8.47 -0.04 4.43
C THR A 68 9.63 0.46 5.29
N ASN A 69 9.60 1.74 5.69
CA ASN A 69 10.62 2.31 6.57
C ASN A 69 10.60 1.68 7.97
N CYS A 70 9.42 1.42 8.54
CA CYS A 70 9.28 0.69 9.81
C CYS A 70 9.83 -0.72 9.69
N ALA A 71 9.52 -1.44 8.60
CA ALA A 71 10.01 -2.79 8.36
C ALA A 71 11.53 -2.86 8.28
N LEU A 72 12.17 -1.95 7.57
CA LEU A 72 13.64 -1.87 7.48
C LEU A 72 14.28 -1.62 8.86
N LYS A 73 13.73 -0.70 9.65
CA LYS A 73 14.23 -0.41 11.01
C LYS A 73 14.00 -1.59 11.97
N LEU A 74 12.82 -2.21 11.92
CA LEU A 74 12.53 -3.40 12.73
C LEU A 74 13.43 -4.56 12.35
N TYR A 75 13.73 -4.75 11.07
CA TYR A 75 14.69 -5.77 10.62
C TYR A 75 16.07 -5.58 11.27
N GLU A 76 16.58 -4.36 11.31
CA GLU A 76 17.87 -4.05 11.96
C GLU A 76 17.84 -4.34 13.46
N VAL A 77 16.78 -3.90 14.14
CA VAL A 77 16.59 -4.14 15.58
C VAL A 77 16.48 -5.64 15.87
N TRP A 78 15.63 -6.37 15.14
CA TRP A 78 15.44 -7.79 15.32
C TRP A 78 16.72 -8.59 15.09
N THR A 79 17.46 -8.25 14.03
CA THR A 79 18.76 -8.86 13.75
C THR A 79 19.74 -8.63 14.91
N SER A 80 19.80 -7.40 15.44
CA SER A 80 20.68 -7.08 16.56
C SER A 80 20.32 -7.80 17.87
N LEU A 81 19.05 -8.18 18.03
CA LEU A 81 18.55 -8.95 19.17
C LEU A 81 18.66 -10.47 18.98
N GLY A 82 19.18 -10.93 17.83
CA GLY A 82 19.40 -12.33 17.55
C GLY A 82 18.20 -13.08 16.95
N ALA A 83 17.20 -12.37 16.41
CA ALA A 83 16.13 -13.00 15.64
C ALA A 83 16.68 -13.66 14.37
N ASN A 84 16.03 -14.75 13.95
CA ASN A 84 16.44 -15.50 12.76
C ASN A 84 15.95 -14.81 11.47
N THR A 85 16.61 -13.72 11.09
CA THR A 85 16.33 -12.99 9.86
C THR A 85 17.00 -13.59 8.61
N LEU A 86 17.68 -14.73 8.76
CA LEU A 86 18.37 -15.42 7.65
C LEU A 86 17.43 -16.20 6.73
N MET A 87 16.17 -16.41 7.17
CA MET A 87 15.20 -17.18 6.40
C MET A 87 14.54 -16.39 5.25
N TYR A 88 14.85 -15.11 5.13
CA TYR A 88 14.37 -14.24 4.08
C TYR A 88 15.39 -13.12 3.78
N THR A 89 15.27 -12.52 2.62
CA THR A 89 16.14 -11.44 2.15
C THR A 89 15.56 -10.06 2.44
N LYS A 90 16.41 -9.03 2.43
CA LYS A 90 15.92 -7.63 2.48
C LYS A 90 15.06 -7.28 1.26
N GLU A 91 15.31 -7.88 0.11
CA GLU A 91 14.48 -7.71 -1.08
C GLU A 91 13.06 -8.23 -0.83
N GLU A 92 12.91 -9.45 -0.28
CA GLU A 92 11.59 -10.01 0.07
C GLU A 92 10.86 -9.15 1.10
N LEU A 93 11.58 -8.64 2.10
CA LEU A 93 10.99 -7.74 3.11
C LEU A 93 10.43 -6.45 2.47
N VAL A 94 11.25 -5.77 1.66
CA VAL A 94 10.83 -4.52 1.02
C VAL A 94 9.74 -4.77 -0.01
N PHE A 95 9.85 -5.83 -0.80
CA PHE A 95 8.83 -6.22 -1.76
C PHE A 95 7.48 -6.48 -1.08
N ALA A 96 7.46 -7.25 0.00
CA ALA A 96 6.24 -7.53 0.75
C ALA A 96 5.68 -6.24 1.40
N ALA A 97 6.53 -5.39 1.96
CA ALA A 97 6.11 -4.13 2.58
C ALA A 97 5.51 -3.14 1.58
N ILE A 98 6.10 -3.00 0.38
CA ILE A 98 5.57 -2.13 -0.67
C ILE A 98 4.20 -2.64 -1.17
N ASN A 99 3.98 -3.95 -1.22
CA ASN A 99 2.83 -4.54 -1.90
C ASN A 99 1.76 -5.12 -0.94
N HIS A 100 1.94 -5.03 0.40
CA HIS A 100 1.01 -5.65 1.35
C HIS A 100 -0.44 -5.18 1.17
N ASP A 101 -0.60 -3.89 0.94
CA ASP A 101 -1.87 -3.20 0.82
C ASP A 101 -2.22 -2.80 -0.63
N LEU A 102 -1.51 -3.33 -1.63
CA LEU A 102 -1.74 -3.02 -3.05
C LEU A 102 -3.21 -3.21 -3.48
N GLY A 103 -3.92 -4.11 -2.83
CA GLY A 103 -5.36 -4.32 -3.07
C GLY A 103 -6.24 -3.10 -2.80
N LYS A 104 -5.77 -2.12 -2.02
CA LYS A 104 -6.49 -0.87 -1.71
C LYS A 104 -6.56 0.10 -2.91
N ILE A 105 -5.76 -0.09 -3.94
CA ILE A 105 -5.86 0.71 -5.17
C ILE A 105 -6.94 0.20 -6.15
N GLY A 106 -7.48 -0.99 -5.91
CA GLY A 106 -8.57 -1.56 -6.71
C GLY A 106 -8.14 -2.57 -7.76
N SER A 107 -8.76 -2.52 -8.95
CA SER A 107 -8.47 -3.35 -10.12
C SER A 107 -7.89 -2.50 -11.25
N LYS A 108 -7.62 -3.07 -12.42
CA LYS A 108 -7.20 -2.31 -13.60
C LYS A 108 -8.20 -1.22 -14.02
N THR A 109 -9.47 -1.37 -13.71
CA THR A 109 -10.54 -0.48 -14.20
C THR A 109 -11.30 0.25 -13.11
N GLU A 110 -11.31 -0.26 -11.88
CA GLU A 110 -12.14 0.26 -10.80
C GLU A 110 -11.31 0.51 -9.54
N GLU A 111 -11.59 1.61 -8.87
CA GLU A 111 -11.01 1.96 -7.57
C GLU A 111 -11.58 1.07 -6.47
N TYR A 112 -10.77 0.78 -5.43
CA TYR A 112 -11.25 0.04 -4.26
C TYR A 112 -12.11 0.92 -3.36
N TYR A 113 -11.65 2.13 -3.07
CA TYR A 113 -12.38 3.12 -2.30
C TYR A 113 -12.98 4.18 -3.21
N ILE A 114 -14.28 4.44 -3.05
CA ILE A 114 -14.99 5.55 -3.69
C ILE A 114 -15.57 6.47 -2.59
N PRO A 115 -15.76 7.76 -2.85
CA PRO A 115 -16.42 8.67 -1.91
C PRO A 115 -17.75 8.10 -1.43
N ASN A 116 -18.04 8.24 -0.15
CA ASN A 116 -19.32 7.83 0.38
C ASN A 116 -20.40 8.84 -0.05
N ASP A 117 -21.49 8.34 -0.59
CA ASP A 117 -22.64 9.14 -1.05
C ASP A 117 -23.72 9.33 0.03
N SER A 118 -23.55 8.74 1.21
CA SER A 118 -24.46 8.85 2.32
C SER A 118 -23.99 9.91 3.32
N ASP A 119 -24.68 11.05 3.40
CA ASP A 119 -24.39 12.09 4.38
C ASP A 119 -24.37 11.59 5.83
N TRP A 120 -25.20 10.60 6.15
CA TRP A 120 -25.24 10.00 7.47
C TRP A 120 -23.95 9.27 7.81
N HIS A 121 -23.40 8.50 6.88
CA HIS A 121 -22.13 7.80 7.06
C HIS A 121 -20.95 8.78 7.10
N VAL A 122 -20.95 9.79 6.21
CA VAL A 122 -19.91 10.84 6.18
C VAL A 122 -19.85 11.61 7.50
N LYS A 123 -21.01 12.00 8.06
CA LYS A 123 -21.08 12.68 9.37
C LYS A 123 -20.56 11.83 10.53
N ARG A 124 -20.51 10.50 10.36
CA ARG A 124 -19.92 9.56 11.32
C ARG A 124 -18.47 9.19 11.01
N GLY A 125 -17.85 9.89 10.09
CA GLY A 125 -16.44 9.70 9.75
C GLY A 125 -16.19 8.68 8.64
N GLN A 126 -17.19 7.99 8.09
CA GLN A 126 -17.01 7.06 6.98
C GLN A 126 -16.94 7.84 5.65
N ILE A 127 -15.79 8.38 5.35
CA ILE A 127 -15.54 9.27 4.19
C ILE A 127 -15.59 8.50 2.88
N TYR A 128 -15.10 7.26 2.89
CA TYR A 128 -15.09 6.38 1.73
C TYR A 128 -15.89 5.10 2.00
N LYS A 129 -16.35 4.48 0.91
CA LYS A 129 -16.94 3.14 0.92
C LYS A 129 -16.23 2.23 -0.07
N ILE A 130 -16.32 0.93 0.13
CA ILE A 130 -15.82 -0.04 -0.84
C ILE A 130 -16.67 0.05 -2.11
N ASN A 131 -16.02 0.02 -3.27
CA ASN A 131 -16.66 0.07 -4.57
C ASN A 131 -17.40 -1.26 -4.85
N GLY A 132 -18.72 -1.21 -4.89
CA GLY A 132 -19.57 -2.39 -5.14
C GLY A 132 -19.47 -2.96 -6.56
N LYS A 133 -18.75 -2.31 -7.48
CA LYS A 133 -18.46 -2.86 -8.81
C LYS A 133 -17.35 -3.91 -8.79
N LEU A 134 -16.52 -3.94 -7.74
CA LEU A 134 -15.47 -4.91 -7.58
C LEU A 134 -16.02 -6.24 -7.07
N ASN A 135 -15.51 -7.35 -7.59
CA ASN A 135 -15.70 -8.63 -6.93
C ASN A 135 -15.14 -8.59 -5.51
N PHE A 136 -15.85 -9.21 -4.57
CA PHE A 136 -15.35 -9.30 -3.20
C PHE A 136 -14.02 -10.06 -3.17
N MET A 137 -13.03 -9.42 -2.59
CA MET A 137 -11.71 -9.97 -2.31
C MET A 137 -11.15 -9.26 -1.09
N LYS A 138 -10.52 -9.97 -0.16
CA LYS A 138 -9.77 -9.32 0.91
C LYS A 138 -8.62 -8.52 0.32
N VAL A 139 -8.19 -7.45 1.00
CA VAL A 139 -7.09 -6.61 0.51
C VAL A 139 -5.81 -7.41 0.22
N PRO A 140 -5.33 -8.30 1.12
CA PRO A 140 -4.15 -9.13 0.82
C PRO A 140 -4.32 -10.03 -0.40
N GLU A 141 -5.50 -10.63 -0.56
CA GLU A 141 -5.81 -11.49 -1.71
C GLU A 141 -5.79 -10.68 -3.02
N ARG A 142 -6.36 -9.47 -3.00
CA ARG A 142 -6.34 -8.56 -4.14
C ARG A 142 -4.94 -8.06 -4.46
N SER A 143 -4.11 -7.81 -3.43
CA SER A 143 -2.69 -7.45 -3.62
C SER A 143 -1.96 -8.53 -4.40
N ILE A 144 -2.06 -9.78 -3.96
CA ILE A 144 -1.45 -10.95 -4.62
C ILE A 144 -2.02 -11.13 -6.04
N PHE A 145 -3.34 -11.01 -6.21
CA PHE A 145 -3.98 -11.12 -7.52
C PHE A 145 -3.48 -10.04 -8.49
N THR A 146 -3.32 -8.80 -8.05
CA THR A 146 -2.80 -7.70 -8.87
C THR A 146 -1.36 -7.96 -9.32
N LEU A 147 -0.49 -8.43 -8.42
CA LEU A 147 0.87 -8.84 -8.77
C LEU A 147 0.88 -9.96 -9.85
N GLN A 148 0.02 -10.96 -9.69
CA GLN A 148 -0.15 -12.04 -10.65
C GLN A 148 -0.65 -11.53 -12.01
N GLU A 149 -1.64 -10.61 -12.04
CA GLU A 149 -2.14 -10.03 -13.29
C GLU A 149 -1.05 -9.29 -14.09
N HIS A 150 -0.05 -8.76 -13.41
CA HIS A 150 1.10 -8.07 -13.99
C HIS A 150 2.31 -8.99 -14.18
N GLN A 151 2.14 -10.31 -14.01
CA GLN A 151 3.19 -11.33 -14.18
C GLN A 151 4.43 -11.06 -13.33
N ILE A 152 4.22 -10.54 -12.13
CA ILE A 152 5.26 -10.28 -11.13
C ILE A 152 5.36 -11.51 -10.25
N GLU A 153 6.54 -12.14 -10.26
CA GLU A 153 6.82 -13.31 -9.43
C GLU A 153 6.88 -12.91 -7.96
N ILE A 154 6.31 -13.76 -7.12
CA ILE A 154 6.35 -13.64 -5.65
C ILE A 154 6.92 -14.91 -5.06
N SER A 155 7.80 -14.79 -4.06
CA SER A 155 8.28 -15.93 -3.29
C SER A 155 7.23 -16.41 -2.28
N GLU A 156 7.44 -17.63 -1.73
CA GLU A 156 6.57 -18.14 -0.66
C GLU A 156 6.60 -17.22 0.57
N ASN A 157 7.77 -16.69 0.92
CA ASN A 157 7.94 -15.74 2.02
C ASN A 157 7.14 -14.46 1.79
N GLU A 158 7.23 -13.89 0.59
CA GLU A 158 6.49 -12.68 0.20
C GLU A 158 4.98 -12.91 0.17
N TYR A 159 4.55 -14.06 -0.37
CA TYR A 159 3.16 -14.48 -0.35
C TYR A 159 2.61 -14.53 1.07
N LEU A 160 3.31 -15.23 1.97
CA LEU A 160 2.89 -15.38 3.36
C LEU A 160 2.89 -14.03 4.09
N ALA A 161 3.91 -13.19 3.85
CA ALA A 161 3.99 -11.87 4.46
C ALA A 161 2.83 -10.97 4.02
N ILE A 162 2.57 -10.87 2.73
CA ILE A 162 1.44 -10.08 2.20
C ILE A 162 0.11 -10.64 2.70
N LYS A 163 -0.09 -11.96 2.64
CA LYS A 163 -1.33 -12.60 3.07
C LYS A 163 -1.65 -12.39 4.54
N LEU A 164 -0.63 -12.36 5.38
CA LEU A 164 -0.76 -12.40 6.84
C LEU A 164 -0.46 -11.07 7.54
N HIS A 165 -0.21 -9.98 6.80
CA HIS A 165 0.21 -8.70 7.40
C HIS A 165 -0.78 -8.13 8.42
N ASP A 166 -2.09 -8.40 8.27
CA ASP A 166 -3.10 -8.06 9.27
C ASP A 166 -2.92 -8.81 10.62
N GLY A 167 -2.00 -9.78 10.70
CA GLY A 167 -1.79 -10.59 11.91
C GLY A 167 -3.07 -11.29 12.36
N LEU A 168 -3.32 -11.31 13.67
CA LEU A 168 -4.53 -11.89 14.26
C LEU A 168 -5.80 -11.06 14.02
N TYR A 169 -5.70 -9.83 13.52
CA TYR A 169 -6.86 -9.05 13.08
C TYR A 169 -7.44 -9.58 11.77
N GLY A 170 -6.63 -10.27 10.97
CA GLY A 170 -7.06 -10.94 9.74
C GLY A 170 -7.83 -12.23 10.04
N LYS A 171 -9.15 -12.24 9.82
CA LYS A 171 -9.96 -13.44 10.03
C LYS A 171 -9.44 -14.64 9.22
N GLY A 172 -9.11 -15.73 9.91
CA GLY A 172 -8.57 -16.98 9.34
C GLY A 172 -7.03 -17.06 9.40
N ASN A 173 -6.37 -16.07 9.98
CA ASN A 173 -4.91 -16.08 10.15
C ASN A 173 -4.47 -16.84 11.41
N GLU A 174 -5.39 -17.18 12.32
CA GLU A 174 -5.10 -17.79 13.62
C GLU A 174 -4.30 -19.09 13.48
N SER A 175 -4.60 -19.90 12.47
CA SER A 175 -3.90 -21.16 12.22
C SER A 175 -2.41 -20.99 11.85
N TYR A 176 -2.02 -19.82 11.37
CA TYR A 176 -0.63 -19.51 11.02
C TYR A 176 0.16 -18.98 12.23
N PHE A 177 -0.48 -18.18 13.08
CA PHE A 177 0.18 -17.53 14.22
C PHE A 177 0.09 -18.35 15.52
N MET A 178 -0.89 -19.24 15.62
CA MET A 178 -1.12 -20.13 16.77
C MET A 178 -1.19 -21.58 16.30
N PRO A 179 -0.11 -22.13 15.74
CA PRO A 179 -0.12 -23.50 15.26
C PRO A 179 -0.24 -24.47 16.43
N GLY A 180 -1.21 -25.39 16.33
CA GLY A 180 -1.38 -26.46 17.34
C GLY A 180 -0.27 -27.52 17.33
N GLN A 181 0.53 -27.56 16.25
CA GLN A 181 1.64 -28.50 16.05
C GLN A 181 2.81 -27.76 15.40
N SER A 182 4.01 -28.00 15.90
CA SER A 182 5.25 -27.34 15.44
C SER A 182 5.58 -27.59 13.97
N ASP A 183 5.13 -28.72 13.42
CA ASP A 183 5.41 -29.09 12.03
C ASP A 183 4.64 -28.21 11.00
N PHE A 184 3.57 -27.56 11.44
CA PHE A 184 2.77 -26.63 10.65
C PHE A 184 3.06 -25.14 10.94
N ALA A 185 4.10 -24.85 11.73
CA ALA A 185 4.49 -23.47 12.04
C ALA A 185 5.10 -22.77 10.83
N LEU A 186 4.95 -21.43 10.78
CA LEU A 186 5.71 -20.58 9.87
C LEU A 186 7.21 -20.86 10.02
N LYS A 187 7.91 -21.00 8.91
CA LYS A 187 9.37 -21.24 8.89
C LYS A 187 10.16 -19.93 8.73
N THR A 188 9.47 -18.81 8.61
CA THR A 188 10.04 -17.47 8.44
C THR A 188 9.34 -16.49 9.38
N ASP A 189 10.09 -15.54 9.91
CA ASP A 189 9.56 -14.46 10.76
C ASP A 189 9.04 -13.26 9.94
N LEU A 190 9.21 -13.29 8.62
CA LEU A 190 8.84 -12.17 7.74
C LEU A 190 7.37 -11.73 7.90
N PRO A 191 6.36 -12.63 7.98
CA PRO A 191 4.97 -12.21 8.18
C PRO A 191 4.75 -11.49 9.51
N ILE A 192 5.46 -11.90 10.56
CA ILE A 192 5.36 -11.29 11.89
C ILE A 192 6.02 -9.92 11.89
N LEU A 193 7.20 -9.80 11.29
CA LEU A 193 7.91 -8.53 11.19
C LEU A 193 7.08 -7.51 10.39
N LEU A 194 6.53 -7.93 9.25
CA LEU A 194 5.68 -7.06 8.43
C LEU A 194 4.42 -6.62 9.19
N HIS A 195 3.75 -7.55 9.88
CA HIS A 195 2.62 -7.21 10.74
C HIS A 195 2.97 -6.15 11.78
N HIS A 196 4.12 -6.30 12.46
CA HIS A 196 4.56 -5.31 13.45
C HIS A 196 4.91 -3.97 12.80
N ALA A 197 5.48 -3.97 11.60
CA ALA A 197 5.80 -2.75 10.86
C ALA A 197 4.55 -1.98 10.45
N ASP A 198 3.54 -2.68 9.93
CA ASP A 198 2.25 -2.13 9.55
C ASP A 198 1.50 -1.57 10.78
N HIS A 199 1.42 -2.36 11.85
CA HIS A 199 0.78 -1.91 13.09
C HIS A 199 1.47 -0.68 13.69
N LEU A 200 2.82 -0.66 13.71
CA LEU A 200 3.59 0.50 14.17
C LEU A 200 3.32 1.74 13.30
N ALA A 201 3.31 1.58 11.98
CA ALA A 201 3.01 2.65 11.05
C ALA A 201 1.60 3.22 11.28
N THR A 202 0.61 2.35 11.42
CA THR A 202 -0.79 2.72 11.72
C THR A 202 -0.92 3.51 13.03
N LEU A 203 -0.21 3.12 14.09
CA LEU A 203 -0.20 3.84 15.36
C LEU A 203 0.43 5.24 15.23
N ILE A 204 1.54 5.35 14.50
CA ILE A 204 2.20 6.63 14.24
C ILE A 204 1.27 7.57 13.46
N GLU A 205 0.63 7.05 12.42
CA GLU A 205 -0.30 7.80 11.58
C GLU A 205 -1.54 8.26 12.35
N GLY A 206 -2.10 7.41 13.21
CA GLY A 206 -3.21 7.77 14.08
C GLY A 206 -2.90 8.92 15.01
N ASN A 207 -1.68 8.99 15.55
CA ASN A 207 -1.25 10.08 16.43
C ASN A 207 -1.09 11.41 15.67
N VAL A 208 -0.67 11.38 14.40
CA VAL A 208 -0.53 12.57 13.57
C VAL A 208 -1.89 13.17 13.21
N HIS A 209 -2.92 12.34 13.00
CA HIS A 209 -4.26 12.80 12.64
C HIS A 209 -5.01 13.51 13.76
N HIS A 210 -4.71 13.22 15.01
CA HIS A 210 -5.28 13.96 16.13
C HIS A 210 -4.78 15.41 16.22
N THR A 211 -3.78 15.79 15.41
CA THR A 211 -3.16 17.12 15.41
C THR A 211 -3.41 17.94 14.15
N THR A 212 -4.04 17.39 13.11
CA THR A 212 -4.28 18.09 11.84
C THR A 212 -5.74 18.05 11.41
N GLU A 213 -6.27 19.23 11.03
CA GLU A 213 -7.65 19.45 10.58
C GLU A 213 -8.06 18.59 9.38
N THR A 214 -9.33 18.27 9.33
CA THR A 214 -10.06 17.52 8.29
C THR A 214 -9.65 17.91 6.87
N VAL A 215 -9.17 16.95 6.13
CA VAL A 215 -8.77 17.13 4.72
C VAL A 215 -9.99 17.06 3.82
N GLU A 216 -10.30 18.14 3.13
CA GLU A 216 -11.45 18.28 2.27
C GLU A 216 -11.42 17.35 1.04
N VAL A 217 -12.57 16.74 0.74
CA VAL A 217 -12.83 15.86 -0.43
C VAL A 217 -12.59 16.58 -1.79
N GLU A 218 -12.49 17.91 -1.79
CA GLU A 218 -12.17 18.71 -2.98
C GLU A 218 -10.81 18.39 -3.61
N THR A 219 -9.84 17.93 -2.81
CA THR A 219 -8.50 17.60 -3.32
C THR A 219 -8.55 16.38 -4.26
N THR A 220 -9.37 15.39 -3.95
CA THR A 220 -9.56 14.20 -4.81
C THR A 220 -10.13 14.57 -6.18
N LYS A 221 -11.11 15.51 -6.22
CA LYS A 221 -11.70 15.98 -7.48
C LYS A 221 -10.69 16.75 -8.33
N LYS A 222 -9.84 17.57 -7.72
CA LYS A 222 -8.80 18.34 -8.42
C LYS A 222 -7.69 17.44 -8.98
N ILE A 223 -7.21 16.47 -8.21
CA ILE A 223 -6.20 15.51 -8.66
C ILE A 223 -6.76 14.70 -9.84
N LYS A 224 -7.96 14.12 -9.69
CA LYS A 224 -8.61 13.34 -10.76
C LYS A 224 -8.90 14.16 -12.02
N SER A 225 -9.38 15.39 -11.89
CA SER A 225 -9.66 16.23 -13.08
C SER A 225 -8.40 16.60 -13.87
N LYS A 226 -7.25 16.62 -13.22
CA LYS A 226 -5.97 16.82 -13.87
C LYS A 226 -5.44 15.53 -14.51
N LEU A 227 -5.60 14.35 -13.83
CA LEU A 227 -5.18 13.05 -14.33
C LEU A 227 -6.06 12.50 -15.46
N THR A 228 -7.38 12.76 -15.46
CA THR A 228 -8.31 12.29 -16.52
C THR A 228 -8.22 13.04 -17.82
N ASN A 229 -7.51 14.18 -17.88
CA ASN A 229 -7.21 14.86 -19.14
C ASN A 229 -6.07 14.20 -19.94
N VAL A 230 -5.52 13.09 -19.47
CA VAL A 230 -4.48 12.28 -20.13
C VAL A 230 -5.08 11.01 -20.72
N ASN A 231 -6.07 11.17 -21.60
CA ASN A 231 -6.61 10.05 -22.39
C ASN A 231 -5.94 10.00 -23.75
N ASP A 232 -4.68 9.53 -23.81
CA ASP A 232 -4.08 9.08 -25.07
C ASP A 232 -3.13 7.91 -24.81
N PRO A 233 -3.24 6.76 -25.53
CA PRO A 233 -2.53 5.53 -25.23
C PRO A 233 -1.08 5.52 -25.73
N VAL A 234 -0.45 6.65 -25.91
CA VAL A 234 0.92 6.74 -26.45
C VAL A 234 1.90 7.24 -25.39
N ALA A 235 2.66 6.28 -24.88
CA ALA A 235 4.07 6.36 -24.57
C ALA A 235 4.56 6.99 -23.26
N ASP A 236 5.46 6.29 -22.70
CA ASP A 236 6.46 6.50 -21.63
C ASP A 236 7.06 7.93 -21.43
N SER A 237 7.05 8.77 -22.44
CA SER A 237 7.47 10.19 -22.34
C SER A 237 6.37 11.11 -21.80
N ASN A 238 5.12 10.67 -21.83
CA ASN A 238 3.98 11.50 -21.46
C ASN A 238 3.61 11.42 -19.98
N LEU A 239 4.03 10.37 -19.28
CA LEU A 239 3.74 10.26 -17.84
C LEU A 239 4.53 11.30 -17.04
N LYS A 240 5.80 11.48 -17.37
CA LYS A 240 6.63 12.53 -16.75
C LYS A 240 6.14 13.91 -17.12
N SER A 241 5.78 14.11 -18.41
CA SER A 241 5.19 15.37 -18.89
C SER A 241 3.79 15.62 -18.33
N ALA A 242 2.97 14.56 -18.13
CA ALA A 242 1.66 14.67 -17.49
C ALA A 242 1.79 14.93 -15.98
N PHE A 243 2.76 14.29 -15.34
CA PHE A 243 3.09 14.57 -13.95
C PHE A 243 3.56 16.01 -13.78
N ASP A 244 4.48 16.49 -14.62
CA ASP A 244 4.98 17.87 -14.63
C ASP A 244 3.86 18.89 -14.97
N GLN A 245 2.89 18.54 -15.82
CA GLN A 245 1.72 19.38 -16.11
C GLN A 245 0.67 19.38 -15.01
N ILE A 246 0.59 18.33 -14.23
CA ILE A 246 -0.38 18.17 -13.15
C ILE A 246 0.14 18.83 -11.88
N PHE A 247 1.42 18.77 -11.70
CA PHE A 247 2.08 19.11 -10.46
C PHE A 247 3.11 20.25 -10.61
N GLY A 248 3.49 20.67 -11.82
CA GLY A 248 4.38 21.77 -12.13
C GLY A 248 3.59 23.12 -12.28
#